data_6f350b4b8550fd06e1363f50dc547aea
#
_entry.id   6f350b4b8550fd06e1363f50dc547aea
#
_cell.length_a   1.000
_cell.length_b   1.000
_cell.length_c   1.000
_cell.angle_alpha   90.00
_cell.angle_beta   90.00
_cell.angle_gamma   90.00
#
_symmetry.space_group_name_H-M   'P 1'
#
loop_
_entity.id
_entity.type
_entity.pdbx_description
1 polymer ?
#
loop_
_entity_poly.entity_id
_entity_poly.type
_entity_poly.pdbx_seq_one_letter_code
_entity_poly.pdbx_strand_id
1 'polypeptide(L)'
;PTPLIADIDGTRRKLETWISAHRGHAVRIPELSIPEATGMSNVTLLFDITWQEDGRQRSEPVVARLQPSIERPVFPGYDLGLQYEVMEAIGCNSDIPVPQLRGLETDKSLLGVQFYLMKRTEGRIPTDMPPYNMDGWMMHETSVQQRQVLWQAAVDTMARYHQLDYRKLGFARLHAPGRTPLQQQL
;
A
#
# COMPACT_ATOMS: atom_id res chain seq x y z
N PRO A 1 -0.75 20.92 0.56
CA PRO A 1 0.31 19.94 0.82
C PRO A 1 0.26 19.54 2.28
N THR A 2 0.30 18.25 2.56
CA THR A 2 0.36 17.73 3.93
C THR A 2 1.65 18.23 4.57
N PRO A 3 1.67 18.77 5.82
CA PRO A 3 2.90 19.26 6.46
C PRO A 3 4.05 18.25 6.48
N LEU A 4 3.71 16.97 6.46
CA LEU A 4 4.64 15.85 6.39
C LEU A 4 5.49 15.83 5.11
N ILE A 5 4.94 16.32 4.02
CA ILE A 5 5.56 16.32 2.68
C ILE A 5 6.34 17.62 2.44
N ALA A 6 6.11 18.66 3.24
CA ALA A 6 6.84 19.91 3.15
C ALA A 6 8.34 19.76 3.54
N ASP A 7 8.67 18.80 4.44
CA ASP A 7 10.05 18.44 4.81
C ASP A 7 10.36 17.00 4.36
N ILE A 8 10.64 16.83 3.07
CA ILE A 8 10.98 15.55 2.46
C ILE A 8 12.26 14.97 3.08
N ASP A 9 13.27 15.81 3.32
CA ASP A 9 14.54 15.36 3.90
C ASP A 9 14.42 14.94 5.37
N GLY A 10 13.63 15.64 6.16
CA GLY A 10 13.31 15.23 7.52
C GLY A 10 12.54 13.93 7.56
N THR A 11 11.54 13.78 6.70
CA THR A 11 10.75 12.54 6.54
C THR A 11 11.66 11.37 6.16
N ARG A 12 12.56 11.57 5.19
CA ARG A 12 13.53 10.58 4.75
C ARG A 12 14.42 10.10 5.91
N ARG A 13 15.03 11.02 6.66
CA ARG A 13 15.89 10.69 7.82
C ARG A 13 15.15 9.92 8.90
N LYS A 14 13.91 10.30 9.20
CA LYS A 14 13.07 9.59 10.18
C LYS A 14 12.76 8.17 9.72
N LEU A 15 12.42 7.97 8.45
CA LEU A 15 12.20 6.64 7.87
C LEU A 15 13.48 5.81 7.89
N GLU A 16 14.65 6.36 7.52
CA GLU A 16 15.95 5.67 7.63
C GLU A 16 16.20 5.15 9.05
N THR A 17 15.98 5.99 10.05
CA THR A 17 16.17 5.63 11.46
C THR A 17 15.22 4.52 11.88
N TRP A 18 13.95 4.66 11.55
CA TRP A 18 12.93 3.68 11.89
C TRP A 18 13.18 2.32 11.23
N ILE A 19 13.46 2.32 9.91
CA ILE A 19 13.75 1.09 9.16
C ILE A 19 15.02 0.41 9.67
N SER A 20 16.07 1.19 9.97
CA SER A 20 17.32 0.67 10.51
C SER A 20 17.10 -0.04 11.86
N ALA A 21 16.29 0.54 12.74
CA ALA A 21 15.94 -0.06 14.02
C ALA A 21 15.15 -1.37 13.84
N HIS A 22 14.18 -1.39 12.92
CA HIS A 22 13.35 -2.59 12.66
C HIS A 22 14.11 -3.72 11.97
N ARG A 23 15.10 -3.39 11.13
CA ARG A 23 15.93 -4.39 10.44
C ARG A 23 17.13 -4.85 11.26
N GLY A 24 17.49 -4.14 12.33
CA GLY A 24 18.68 -4.43 13.14
C GLY A 24 20.01 -4.09 12.46
N HIS A 25 20.00 -3.35 11.36
CA HIS A 25 21.19 -2.86 10.66
C HIS A 25 20.91 -1.52 9.97
N ALA A 26 21.96 -0.74 9.74
CA ALA A 26 21.85 0.56 9.11
C ALA A 26 21.37 0.45 7.66
N VAL A 27 20.34 1.25 7.31
CA VAL A 27 19.90 1.44 5.93
C VAL A 27 20.01 2.90 5.53
N ARG A 28 20.05 3.16 4.22
CA ARG A 28 19.99 4.49 3.61
C ARG A 28 18.84 4.55 2.63
N ILE A 29 18.23 5.70 2.52
CA ILE A 29 17.26 6.05 1.49
C ILE A 29 17.91 7.11 0.61
N PRO A 30 18.47 6.76 -0.56
CA PRO A 30 19.17 7.74 -1.41
C PRO A 30 18.23 8.85 -1.87
N GLU A 31 17.02 8.49 -2.27
CA GLU A 31 16.01 9.40 -2.79
C GLU A 31 14.61 8.96 -2.31
N LEU A 32 13.75 9.94 -2.03
CA LEU A 32 12.36 9.74 -1.68
C LEU A 32 11.48 10.56 -2.63
N SER A 33 10.53 9.90 -3.27
CA SER A 33 9.64 10.52 -4.24
C SER A 33 8.16 10.35 -3.86
N ILE A 34 7.35 11.29 -4.32
CA ILE A 34 5.90 11.27 -4.18
C ILE A 34 5.33 11.12 -5.59
N PRO A 35 4.56 10.07 -5.90
CA PRO A 35 3.94 9.93 -7.20
C PRO A 35 3.00 11.11 -7.51
N GLU A 36 3.01 11.61 -8.74
CA GLU A 36 2.13 12.70 -9.18
C GLU A 36 0.65 12.32 -9.06
N ALA A 37 0.30 11.07 -9.34
CA ALA A 37 -1.04 10.51 -9.21
C ALA A 37 -1.17 9.74 -7.89
N THR A 38 -1.25 10.44 -6.77
CA THR A 38 -1.64 9.83 -5.49
C THR A 38 -3.15 9.71 -5.43
N GLY A 39 -3.66 8.50 -5.15
CA GLY A 39 -5.09 8.32 -4.88
C GLY A 39 -5.55 9.19 -3.69
N MET A 40 -6.84 9.55 -3.66
CA MET A 40 -7.42 10.44 -2.64
C MET A 40 -7.45 9.85 -1.23
N SER A 41 -7.12 8.58 -1.06
CA SER A 41 -7.31 7.84 0.20
C SER A 41 -6.09 7.80 1.11
N ASN A 42 -4.87 7.84 0.60
CA ASN A 42 -3.63 7.76 1.38
C ASN A 42 -2.50 8.51 0.69
N VAL A 43 -1.55 9.03 1.49
CA VAL A 43 -0.30 9.55 0.96
C VAL A 43 0.64 8.39 0.65
N THR A 44 1.24 8.38 -0.52
CA THR A 44 2.17 7.34 -0.96
C THR A 44 3.56 7.94 -1.13
N LEU A 45 4.57 7.29 -0.54
CA LEU A 45 5.97 7.61 -0.77
C LEU A 45 6.64 6.42 -1.46
N LEU A 46 7.48 6.69 -2.44
CA LEU A 46 8.28 5.69 -3.15
C LEU A 46 9.76 5.96 -2.90
N PHE A 47 10.48 4.92 -2.53
CA PHE A 47 11.93 4.99 -2.33
C PHE A 47 12.56 3.60 -2.39
N ASP A 48 13.88 3.58 -2.55
CA ASP A 48 14.67 2.38 -2.37
C ASP A 48 15.44 2.49 -1.06
N ILE A 49 15.50 1.40 -0.30
CA ILE A 49 16.42 1.28 0.82
C ILE A 49 17.69 0.56 0.35
N THR A 50 18.84 1.02 0.82
CA THR A 50 20.13 0.40 0.52
C THR A 50 20.87 0.06 1.81
N TRP A 51 21.60 -1.06 1.84
CA TRP A 51 22.43 -1.48 2.97
C TRP A 51 23.65 -2.28 2.50
N GLN A 52 24.59 -2.51 3.42
CA GLN A 52 25.74 -3.38 3.17
C GLN A 52 25.47 -4.75 3.79
N GLU A 53 25.71 -5.81 3.01
CA GLU A 53 25.59 -7.19 3.42
C GLU A 53 26.72 -8.01 2.77
N ASP A 54 27.55 -8.66 3.58
CA ASP A 54 28.70 -9.46 3.12
C ASP A 54 29.64 -8.69 2.16
N GLY A 55 29.89 -7.40 2.45
CA GLY A 55 30.75 -6.53 1.64
C GLY A 55 30.12 -6.10 0.30
N ARG A 56 28.85 -6.39 0.07
CA ARG A 56 28.10 -6.00 -1.14
C ARG A 56 26.96 -5.03 -0.79
N GLN A 57 26.76 -4.07 -1.65
CA GLN A 57 25.58 -3.19 -1.55
C GLN A 57 24.34 -3.95 -2.01
N ARG A 58 23.34 -3.95 -1.17
CA ARG A 58 21.99 -4.45 -1.45
C ARG A 58 21.02 -3.29 -1.60
N SER A 59 19.92 -3.52 -2.32
CA SER A 59 18.83 -2.57 -2.46
C SER A 59 17.48 -3.28 -2.47
N GLU A 60 16.46 -2.63 -1.94
CA GLU A 60 15.08 -3.09 -1.98
C GLU A 60 14.15 -1.91 -2.26
N PRO A 61 13.27 -2.01 -3.26
CA PRO A 61 12.24 -1.01 -3.54
C PRO A 61 11.10 -1.10 -2.52
N VAL A 62 10.73 0.05 -1.95
CA VAL A 62 9.75 0.17 -0.86
C VAL A 62 8.69 1.21 -1.21
N VAL A 63 7.48 0.94 -0.75
CA VAL A 63 6.36 1.89 -0.71
C VAL A 63 6.00 2.14 0.75
N ALA A 64 5.91 3.40 1.14
CA ALA A 64 5.26 3.79 2.38
C ALA A 64 3.85 4.32 2.10
N ARG A 65 2.88 3.81 2.87
CA ARG A 65 1.51 4.30 2.88
C ARG A 65 1.27 5.03 4.19
N LEU A 66 0.93 6.32 4.10
CA LEU A 66 0.73 7.18 5.25
C LEU A 66 -0.74 7.57 5.35
N GLN A 67 -1.24 7.67 6.58
CA GLN A 67 -2.58 8.19 6.85
C GLN A 67 -2.64 9.65 6.37
N PRO A 68 -3.66 10.04 5.59
CA PRO A 68 -3.78 11.43 5.15
C PRO A 68 -4.14 12.32 6.34
N SER A 69 -3.52 13.49 6.39
CA SER A 69 -3.86 14.56 7.31
C SER A 69 -4.77 15.56 6.62
N ILE A 70 -6.05 15.24 6.49
CA ILE A 70 -7.06 16.09 5.83
C ILE A 70 -8.21 16.41 6.79
N GLU A 71 -8.61 17.68 6.80
CA GLU A 71 -9.75 18.16 7.59
C GLU A 71 -11.09 17.54 7.15
N ARG A 72 -11.20 17.19 5.87
CA ARG A 72 -12.40 16.57 5.27
C ARG A 72 -12.00 15.30 4.53
N PRO A 73 -11.92 14.17 5.22
CA PRO A 73 -11.56 12.90 4.58
C PRO A 73 -12.65 12.44 3.61
N VAL A 74 -12.24 11.82 2.51
CA VAL A 74 -13.15 11.21 1.53
C VAL A 74 -13.91 10.02 2.15
N PHE A 75 -13.26 9.32 3.08
CA PHE A 75 -13.85 8.20 3.81
C PHE A 75 -14.05 8.54 5.28
N PRO A 76 -15.10 8.03 5.94
CA PRO A 76 -15.39 8.30 7.35
C PRO A 76 -14.27 7.92 8.33
N GLY A 77 -13.37 7.03 7.91
CA GLY A 77 -12.22 6.60 8.70
C GLY A 77 -11.12 6.02 7.82
N TYR A 78 -9.88 6.20 8.26
CA TYR A 78 -8.68 5.60 7.67
C TYR A 78 -8.02 4.73 8.72
N ASP A 79 -8.27 3.43 8.66
CA ASP A 79 -7.63 2.46 9.52
C ASP A 79 -6.50 1.76 8.76
N LEU A 80 -5.28 2.31 8.85
CA LEU A 80 -4.09 1.72 8.24
C LEU A 80 -3.71 0.40 8.93
N GLY A 81 -3.98 0.28 10.22
CA GLY A 81 -3.77 -0.97 10.96
C GLY A 81 -4.60 -2.09 10.38
N LEU A 82 -5.89 -1.86 10.15
CA LEU A 82 -6.77 -2.84 9.51
C LEU A 82 -6.32 -3.17 8.08
N GLN A 83 -5.91 -2.18 7.28
CA GLN A 83 -5.37 -2.44 5.94
C GLN A 83 -4.15 -3.35 5.99
N TYR A 84 -3.23 -3.10 6.92
CA TYR A 84 -2.04 -3.91 7.14
C TYR A 84 -2.43 -5.34 7.55
N GLU A 85 -3.27 -5.50 8.57
CA GLU A 85 -3.73 -6.81 9.04
C GLU A 85 -4.41 -7.64 7.95
N VAL A 86 -5.27 -7.02 7.14
CA VAL A 86 -5.95 -7.70 6.02
C VAL A 86 -4.94 -8.22 5.00
N MET A 87 -3.98 -7.40 4.59
CA MET A 87 -2.94 -7.84 3.65
C MET A 87 -2.06 -8.93 4.24
N GLU A 88 -1.69 -8.82 5.52
CA GLU A 88 -0.90 -9.84 6.22
C GLU A 88 -1.66 -11.17 6.29
N ALA A 89 -2.92 -11.14 6.71
CA ALA A 89 -3.75 -12.33 6.80
C ALA A 89 -3.94 -13.02 5.45
N ILE A 90 -4.16 -12.26 4.38
CA ILE A 90 -4.28 -12.80 3.02
C ILE A 90 -2.94 -13.40 2.58
N GLY A 91 -1.84 -12.68 2.73
CA GLY A 91 -0.52 -13.14 2.32
C GLY A 91 -0.03 -14.38 3.06
N CYS A 92 -0.40 -14.54 4.33
CA CYS A 92 -0.03 -15.71 5.15
C CYS A 92 -0.95 -16.93 4.96
N ASN A 93 -2.19 -16.74 4.50
CA ASN A 93 -3.20 -17.81 4.50
C ASN A 93 -3.77 -18.12 3.09
N SER A 94 -3.23 -17.50 2.05
CA SER A 94 -3.66 -17.74 0.67
C SER A 94 -2.52 -17.56 -0.32
N ASP A 95 -2.77 -17.96 -1.57
CA ASP A 95 -1.90 -17.73 -2.72
C ASP A 95 -2.29 -16.48 -3.52
N ILE A 96 -3.19 -15.65 -2.98
CA ILE A 96 -3.55 -14.37 -3.58
C ILE A 96 -2.36 -13.42 -3.48
N PRO A 97 -1.91 -12.82 -4.59
CA PRO A 97 -0.75 -11.94 -4.58
C PRO A 97 -1.07 -10.66 -3.82
N VAL A 98 -0.34 -10.42 -2.73
CA VAL A 98 -0.33 -9.16 -1.98
C VAL A 98 1.11 -8.67 -1.84
N PRO A 99 1.35 -7.36 -1.75
CA PRO A 99 2.69 -6.84 -1.48
C PRO A 99 3.27 -7.40 -0.17
N GLN A 100 4.55 -7.73 -0.16
CA GLN A 100 5.23 -8.15 1.07
C GLN A 100 5.30 -6.98 2.05
N LEU A 101 4.73 -7.14 3.22
CA LEU A 101 4.75 -6.12 4.27
C LEU A 101 6.13 -6.01 4.92
N ARG A 102 6.49 -4.78 5.35
CA ARG A 102 7.80 -4.46 5.93
C ARG A 102 7.72 -3.81 7.31
N GLY A 103 6.53 -3.58 7.79
CA GLY A 103 6.28 -3.06 9.13
C GLY A 103 5.17 -2.01 9.14
N LEU A 104 4.55 -1.87 10.30
CA LEU A 104 3.49 -0.92 10.62
C LEU A 104 3.95 -0.05 11.78
N GLU A 105 3.76 1.25 11.66
CA GLU A 105 3.96 2.21 12.75
C GLU A 105 2.64 2.88 13.10
N THR A 106 2.20 2.64 14.31
CA THR A 106 0.96 3.23 14.85
C THR A 106 1.21 4.47 15.70
N ASP A 107 2.43 4.62 16.22
CA ASP A 107 2.83 5.81 16.94
C ASP A 107 3.00 6.99 15.98
N LYS A 108 2.16 7.99 16.18
CA LYS A 108 2.17 9.20 15.35
C LYS A 108 3.33 10.16 15.67
N SER A 109 4.10 9.92 16.75
CA SER A 109 5.17 10.83 17.16
C SER A 109 6.30 10.91 16.12
N LEU A 110 6.52 9.86 15.34
CA LEU A 110 7.59 9.79 14.36
C LEU A 110 7.34 10.72 13.15
N LEU A 111 6.21 10.52 12.47
CA LEU A 111 5.85 11.25 11.25
C LEU A 111 4.60 12.15 11.39
N GLY A 112 4.02 12.24 12.58
CA GLY A 112 2.74 12.95 12.81
C GLY A 112 1.50 12.14 12.43
N VAL A 113 1.66 11.02 11.75
CA VAL A 113 0.60 10.12 11.28
C VAL A 113 1.05 8.67 11.35
N GLN A 114 0.10 7.75 11.33
CA GLN A 114 0.39 6.32 11.19
C GLN A 114 0.85 6.02 9.76
N PHE A 115 1.71 5.00 9.63
CA PHE A 115 2.13 4.52 8.31
C PHE A 115 2.48 3.03 8.34
N TYR A 116 2.49 2.41 7.17
CA TYR A 116 3.09 1.11 6.99
C TYR A 116 3.97 1.06 5.75
N LEU A 117 4.91 0.13 5.76
CA LEU A 117 5.82 -0.12 4.65
C LEU A 117 5.49 -1.46 4.00
N MET A 118 5.66 -1.51 2.69
CA MET A 118 5.57 -2.73 1.89
C MET A 118 6.60 -2.72 0.77
N LYS A 119 6.98 -3.88 0.28
CA LYS A 119 7.81 -4.00 -0.91
C LYS A 119 7.07 -3.43 -2.11
N ARG A 120 7.73 -2.60 -2.92
CA ARG A 120 7.17 -2.09 -4.16
C ARG A 120 7.06 -3.24 -5.17
N THR A 121 5.87 -3.42 -5.72
CA THR A 121 5.63 -4.35 -6.82
C THR A 121 5.90 -3.62 -8.14
N GLU A 122 6.72 -4.22 -8.98
CA GLU A 122 6.99 -3.68 -10.31
C GLU A 122 5.77 -3.87 -11.22
N GLY A 123 5.54 -2.88 -12.07
CA GLY A 123 4.44 -2.92 -13.03
C GLY A 123 3.96 -1.52 -13.43
N ARG A 124 3.11 -1.50 -14.44
CA ARG A 124 2.47 -0.26 -14.92
C ARG A 124 1.05 -0.22 -14.38
N ILE A 125 0.70 0.89 -13.75
CA ILE A 125 -0.64 1.11 -13.20
C ILE A 125 -1.51 1.77 -14.28
N PRO A 126 -2.69 1.21 -14.60
CA PRO A 126 -3.67 1.90 -15.43
C PRO A 126 -4.11 3.21 -14.79
N THR A 127 -4.24 4.26 -15.59
CA THR A 127 -4.63 5.59 -15.09
C THR A 127 -6.14 5.71 -14.89
N ASP A 128 -6.55 6.46 -13.86
CA ASP A 128 -7.95 6.83 -13.65
C ASP A 128 -8.35 8.10 -14.40
N MET A 129 -7.38 8.99 -14.65
CA MET A 129 -7.58 10.27 -15.34
C MET A 129 -6.48 10.51 -16.38
N PRO A 130 -6.78 10.45 -17.67
CA PRO A 130 -8.04 9.98 -18.25
C PRO A 130 -8.28 8.51 -17.94
N PRO A 131 -9.53 8.03 -17.96
CA PRO A 131 -9.82 6.62 -17.71
C PRO A 131 -9.04 5.70 -18.65
N TYR A 132 -8.47 4.62 -18.13
CA TYR A 132 -7.59 3.69 -18.85
C TYR A 132 -8.23 3.04 -20.08
N ASN A 133 -9.56 3.04 -20.18
CA ASN A 133 -10.34 2.53 -21.33
C ASN A 133 -10.62 3.62 -22.38
N MET A 134 -10.23 4.86 -22.15
CA MET A 134 -10.38 5.99 -23.09
C MET A 134 -9.05 6.45 -23.65
N ASP A 135 -7.99 6.43 -22.84
CA ASP A 135 -6.66 6.90 -23.23
C ASP A 135 -5.54 6.24 -22.40
N GLY A 136 -4.28 6.51 -22.76
CA GLY A 136 -3.09 6.06 -22.07
C GLY A 136 -2.50 4.76 -22.61
N TRP A 137 -1.45 4.29 -21.93
CA TRP A 137 -0.63 3.17 -22.41
C TRP A 137 -1.46 1.89 -22.63
N MET A 138 -2.49 1.66 -21.79
CA MET A 138 -3.30 0.46 -21.93
C MET A 138 -4.09 0.43 -23.25
N MET A 139 -4.52 1.61 -23.74
CA MET A 139 -5.20 1.71 -25.02
C MET A 139 -4.25 1.66 -26.21
N HIS A 140 -3.11 2.35 -26.13
CA HIS A 140 -2.24 2.58 -27.27
C HIS A 140 -1.13 1.56 -27.45
N GLU A 141 -0.69 0.91 -26.36
CA GLU A 141 0.46 0.02 -26.35
C GLU A 141 0.08 -1.47 -26.15
N THR A 142 -1.21 -1.79 -25.92
CA THR A 142 -1.64 -3.18 -25.70
C THR A 142 -2.65 -3.64 -26.74
N SER A 143 -2.57 -4.91 -27.11
CA SER A 143 -3.55 -5.56 -27.95
C SER A 143 -4.86 -5.87 -27.18
N VAL A 144 -5.93 -6.14 -27.92
CA VAL A 144 -7.21 -6.59 -27.34
C VAL A 144 -7.02 -7.84 -26.49
N GLN A 145 -6.22 -8.79 -26.95
CA GLN A 145 -5.93 -10.03 -26.24
C GLN A 145 -5.21 -9.77 -24.90
N GLN A 146 -4.23 -8.87 -24.88
CA GLN A 146 -3.54 -8.49 -23.63
C GLN A 146 -4.48 -7.84 -22.63
N ARG A 147 -5.39 -6.98 -23.08
CA ARG A 147 -6.42 -6.39 -22.22
C ARG A 147 -7.41 -7.43 -21.68
N GLN A 148 -7.79 -8.41 -22.50
CA GLN A 148 -8.63 -9.52 -22.06
C GLN A 148 -7.95 -10.36 -20.97
N VAL A 149 -6.67 -10.70 -21.14
CA VAL A 149 -5.89 -11.44 -20.13
C VAL A 149 -5.82 -10.67 -18.83
N LEU A 150 -5.53 -9.37 -18.89
CA LEU A 150 -5.48 -8.53 -17.69
C LEU A 150 -6.83 -8.46 -16.97
N TRP A 151 -7.90 -8.25 -17.73
CA TRP A 151 -9.26 -8.21 -17.20
C TRP A 151 -9.65 -9.54 -16.55
N GLN A 152 -9.41 -10.66 -17.24
CA GLN A 152 -9.69 -11.97 -16.70
C GLN A 152 -8.92 -12.24 -15.40
N ALA A 153 -7.63 -11.91 -15.38
CA ALA A 153 -6.80 -12.05 -14.18
C ALA A 153 -7.30 -11.21 -12.99
N ALA A 154 -7.81 -10.01 -13.26
CA ALA A 154 -8.40 -9.15 -12.23
C ALA A 154 -9.69 -9.76 -11.67
N VAL A 155 -10.59 -10.26 -12.54
CA VAL A 155 -11.84 -10.92 -12.13
C VAL A 155 -11.56 -12.22 -11.37
N ASP A 156 -10.63 -13.05 -11.83
CA ASP A 156 -10.24 -14.29 -11.16
C ASP A 156 -9.65 -14.01 -9.78
N THR A 157 -8.81 -12.98 -9.66
CA THR A 157 -8.25 -12.56 -8.36
C THR A 157 -9.35 -12.09 -7.41
N MET A 158 -10.31 -11.30 -7.89
CA MET A 158 -11.46 -10.86 -7.10
C MET A 158 -12.34 -12.05 -6.68
N ALA A 159 -12.59 -13.03 -7.56
CA ALA A 159 -13.34 -14.22 -7.22
C ALA A 159 -12.64 -15.06 -6.13
N ARG A 160 -11.31 -15.24 -6.22
CA ARG A 160 -10.51 -15.90 -5.19
C ARG A 160 -10.57 -15.16 -3.86
N TYR A 161 -10.50 -13.83 -3.90
CA TYR A 161 -10.62 -12.99 -2.72
C TYR A 161 -11.98 -13.18 -2.03
N HIS A 162 -13.09 -13.23 -2.78
CA HIS A 162 -14.44 -13.46 -2.25
C HIS A 162 -14.65 -14.87 -1.68
N GLN A 163 -13.81 -15.83 -2.03
CA GLN A 163 -13.85 -17.19 -1.46
C GLN A 163 -13.13 -17.33 -0.12
N LEU A 164 -12.40 -16.29 0.32
CA LEU A 164 -11.73 -16.32 1.60
C LEU A 164 -12.75 -16.34 2.75
N ASP A 165 -12.53 -17.23 3.71
CA ASP A 165 -13.32 -17.25 4.95
C ASP A 165 -12.77 -16.20 5.92
N TYR A 166 -13.39 -15.04 5.93
CA TYR A 166 -12.99 -13.92 6.78
C TYR A 166 -12.98 -14.26 8.28
N ARG A 167 -13.78 -15.28 8.72
CA ARG A 167 -13.80 -15.71 10.11
C ARG A 167 -12.52 -16.46 10.46
N LYS A 168 -12.06 -17.35 9.56
CA LYS A 168 -10.77 -18.04 9.72
C LYS A 168 -9.58 -17.09 9.67
N LEU A 169 -9.72 -15.98 8.95
CA LEU A 169 -8.72 -14.92 8.90
C LEU A 169 -8.74 -13.97 10.11
N GLY A 170 -9.61 -14.20 11.09
CA GLY A 170 -9.69 -13.39 12.31
C GLY A 170 -10.57 -12.13 12.20
N PHE A 171 -11.28 -11.93 11.08
CA PHE A 171 -12.08 -10.72 10.82
C PHE A 171 -13.56 -10.83 11.23
N ALA A 172 -13.94 -11.88 11.95
CA ALA A 172 -15.29 -12.00 12.51
C ALA A 172 -15.66 -10.80 13.42
N ARG A 173 -14.66 -10.16 14.05
CA ARG A 173 -14.84 -8.96 14.89
C ARG A 173 -15.32 -7.73 14.14
N LEU A 174 -15.17 -7.69 12.82
CA LEU A 174 -15.62 -6.58 11.98
C LEU A 174 -17.11 -6.67 11.66
N HIS A 175 -17.73 -7.81 11.98
CA HIS A 175 -19.16 -8.02 11.80
C HIS A 175 -19.94 -7.39 12.95
N ALA A 176 -20.80 -6.41 12.67
CA ALA A 176 -21.68 -5.86 13.69
C ALA A 176 -22.76 -6.88 14.07
N PRO A 177 -22.92 -7.21 15.35
CA PRO A 177 -23.95 -8.15 15.79
C PRO A 177 -25.35 -7.72 15.33
N GLY A 178 -26.11 -8.68 14.76
CA GLY A 178 -27.48 -8.46 14.32
C GLY A 178 -27.63 -7.68 13.00
N ARG A 179 -26.55 -7.38 12.29
CA ARG A 179 -26.60 -6.75 10.96
C ARG A 179 -25.87 -7.59 9.93
N THR A 180 -26.42 -7.70 8.73
CA THR A 180 -25.68 -8.24 7.58
C THR A 180 -24.64 -7.23 7.09
N PRO A 181 -23.57 -7.64 6.37
CA PRO A 181 -22.63 -6.70 5.77
C PRO A 181 -23.29 -5.61 4.92
N LEU A 182 -24.35 -5.95 4.19
CA LEU A 182 -25.11 -4.97 3.42
C LEU A 182 -25.83 -3.94 4.32
N GLN A 183 -26.41 -4.38 5.45
CA GLN A 183 -27.06 -3.48 6.41
C GLN A 183 -26.07 -2.59 7.19
N GLN A 184 -24.79 -2.89 7.15
CA GLN A 184 -23.76 -2.04 7.73
C GLN A 184 -23.33 -0.91 6.79
N GLN A 185 -23.55 -1.09 5.48
CA GLN A 185 -23.19 -0.10 4.46
C GLN A 185 -24.34 0.87 4.15
N LEU A 186 -25.57 0.54 4.51
CA LEU A 186 -26.77 1.38 4.37
C LEU A 186 -27.08 2.14 5.65
#